data_47fd89008d4dfa95ce5ae4fb922ed0c6
#
_entry.id   47fd89008d4dfa95ce5ae4fb922ed0c6
#
_cell.length_a   1.000
_cell.length_b   1.000
_cell.length_c   1.000
_cell.angle_alpha   90.00
_cell.angle_beta   90.00
_cell.angle_gamma   90.00
#
_symmetry.space_group_name_H-M   'P 1'
#
loop_
_entity.id
_entity.type
_entity.pdbx_description
1 polymer ?
#
loop_
_entity_poly.entity_id
_entity_poly.type
_entity_poly.pdbx_seq_one_letter_code
_entity_poly.pdbx_strand_id
1 'polypeptide(L)'
;NDYYDVNLKNNRLKILQQYDKFTFQKQNLEDKEEIDRIFKKNSPNRVIHLAAQAGVRYSIEHPEVYIQSNIVGTFNILEGCRHNKVEHLVYASTSSAYGLNTKYPFSVHDNVSHPVSLYGATKISTELMAHSYSHLYGIPTTGLRFFTVYGPWGRPDMAMFIFVKKI
;
A
#
# COMPACT_ATOMS: atom_id res chain seq x y z
N ASN A 1 -12.39 -4.15 5.21
CA ASN A 1 -13.19 -2.98 5.53
C ASN A 1 -14.26 -2.72 4.47
N ASP A 2 -15.18 -1.82 4.72
CA ASP A 2 -16.35 -1.44 3.92
C ASP A 2 -16.16 -0.12 3.13
N TYR A 3 -14.93 0.34 2.97
CA TYR A 3 -14.60 1.56 2.23
C TYR A 3 -15.20 1.60 0.82
N TYR A 4 -15.32 0.44 0.16
CA TYR A 4 -16.13 0.24 -1.04
C TYR A 4 -16.76 -1.17 -1.03
N ASP A 5 -17.61 -1.47 -2.01
CA ASP A 5 -18.41 -2.70 -2.08
C ASP A 5 -17.64 -3.96 -1.65
N VAL A 6 -18.10 -4.56 -0.56
CA VAL A 6 -17.51 -5.76 0.04
C VAL A 6 -17.72 -6.98 -0.88
N ASN A 7 -18.80 -7.03 -1.65
CA ASN A 7 -19.06 -8.14 -2.59
C ASN A 7 -18.01 -8.19 -3.69
N LEU A 8 -17.58 -7.01 -4.19
CA LEU A 8 -16.49 -6.92 -5.15
C LEU A 8 -15.18 -7.49 -4.58
N LYS A 9 -14.87 -7.21 -3.31
CA LYS A 9 -13.70 -7.76 -2.62
C LYS A 9 -13.79 -9.29 -2.48
N ASN A 10 -14.96 -9.79 -2.07
CA ASN A 10 -15.21 -11.22 -1.92
C ASN A 10 -15.14 -11.96 -3.27
N ASN A 11 -15.64 -11.37 -4.34
CA ASN A 11 -15.56 -11.98 -5.66
C ASN A 11 -14.12 -12.08 -6.18
N ARG A 12 -13.28 -11.05 -5.95
CA ARG A 12 -11.83 -11.15 -6.23
C ARG A 12 -11.17 -12.27 -5.43
N LEU A 13 -11.52 -12.39 -4.15
CA LEU A 13 -11.00 -13.44 -3.29
C LEU A 13 -11.39 -14.83 -3.76
N LYS A 14 -12.65 -15.03 -4.18
CA LYS A 14 -13.12 -16.31 -4.74
C LYS A 14 -12.33 -16.75 -5.96
N ILE A 15 -11.91 -15.82 -6.82
CA ILE A 15 -11.07 -16.12 -7.98
C ILE A 15 -9.70 -16.65 -7.53
N LEU A 16 -9.09 -15.98 -6.54
CA LEU A 16 -7.78 -16.37 -6.03
C LEU A 16 -7.81 -17.70 -5.28
N GLN A 17 -8.89 -17.99 -4.56
CA GLN A 17 -9.09 -19.23 -3.81
C GLN A 17 -9.21 -20.50 -4.69
N GLN A 18 -9.34 -20.35 -6.01
CA GLN A 18 -9.32 -21.46 -6.96
C GLN A 18 -7.91 -22.02 -7.19
N TYR A 19 -6.86 -21.34 -6.71
CA TYR A 19 -5.48 -21.76 -6.86
C TYR A 19 -4.98 -22.47 -5.60
N ASP A 20 -4.52 -23.71 -5.73
CA ASP A 20 -4.10 -24.57 -4.60
C ASP A 20 -2.99 -23.95 -3.73
N LYS A 21 -2.13 -23.12 -4.34
CA LYS A 21 -1.01 -22.46 -3.64
C LYS A 21 -1.39 -21.13 -3.00
N PHE A 22 -2.65 -20.70 -3.11
CA PHE A 22 -3.13 -19.45 -2.53
C PHE A 22 -3.69 -19.69 -1.14
N THR A 23 -3.17 -18.93 -0.17
CA THR A 23 -3.71 -18.91 1.21
C THR A 23 -4.13 -17.50 1.56
N PHE A 24 -5.34 -17.35 2.08
CA PHE A 24 -5.89 -16.07 2.54
C PHE A 24 -5.95 -16.01 4.06
N GLN A 25 -5.45 -14.91 4.61
CA GLN A 25 -5.61 -14.55 6.01
C GLN A 25 -6.16 -13.12 6.11
N LYS A 26 -7.28 -12.95 6.82
CA LYS A 26 -7.88 -11.64 7.04
C LYS A 26 -7.34 -11.05 8.33
N GLN A 27 -6.49 -10.02 8.19
CA GLN A 27 -5.86 -9.35 9.33
C GLN A 27 -5.78 -7.84 9.12
N ASN A 28 -5.66 -7.11 10.22
CA ASN A 28 -5.33 -5.70 10.20
C ASN A 28 -3.81 -5.52 10.27
N LEU A 29 -3.28 -4.57 9.50
CA LEU A 29 -1.84 -4.33 9.45
C LEU A 29 -1.29 -3.72 10.75
N GLU A 30 -2.11 -2.97 11.47
CA GLU A 30 -1.76 -2.35 12.75
C GLU A 30 -1.61 -3.35 13.90
N ASP A 31 -2.11 -4.57 13.74
CA ASP A 31 -1.95 -5.65 14.71
C ASP A 31 -0.57 -6.30 14.58
N LYS A 32 0.37 -5.76 15.37
CA LYS A 32 1.77 -6.17 15.33
C LYS A 32 1.95 -7.65 15.63
N GLU A 33 1.28 -8.17 16.64
CA GLU A 33 1.44 -9.57 17.08
C GLU A 33 0.98 -10.54 16.00
N GLU A 34 -0.13 -10.25 15.35
CA GLU A 34 -0.66 -11.05 14.26
C GLU A 34 0.24 -10.98 13.01
N ILE A 35 0.76 -9.82 12.66
CA ILE A 35 1.71 -9.68 11.56
C ILE A 35 2.99 -10.48 11.85
N ASP A 36 3.56 -10.36 13.04
CA ASP A 36 4.72 -11.13 13.47
C ASP A 36 4.47 -12.65 13.39
N ARG A 37 3.28 -13.10 13.80
CA ARG A 37 2.86 -14.50 13.71
C ARG A 37 2.78 -15.00 12.26
N ILE A 38 2.20 -14.17 11.38
CA ILE A 38 2.09 -14.49 9.95
C ILE A 38 3.47 -14.65 9.30
N PHE A 39 4.38 -13.72 9.57
CA PHE A 39 5.74 -13.79 9.06
C PHE A 39 6.50 -15.02 9.55
N LYS A 40 6.45 -15.30 10.85
CA LYS A 40 7.08 -16.50 11.45
C LYS A 40 6.54 -17.80 10.88
N LYS A 41 5.19 -17.88 10.71
CA LYS A 41 4.53 -19.08 10.19
C LYS A 41 4.86 -19.37 8.74
N ASN A 42 4.94 -18.33 7.90
CA ASN A 42 5.04 -18.49 6.45
C ASN A 42 6.47 -18.27 5.92
N SER A 43 7.35 -17.61 6.69
CA SER A 43 8.75 -17.30 6.32
C SER A 43 8.89 -16.84 4.86
N PRO A 44 8.21 -15.74 4.45
CA PRO A 44 8.19 -15.34 3.05
C PRO A 44 9.57 -14.87 2.57
N ASN A 45 10.02 -15.35 1.41
CA ASN A 45 11.23 -14.84 0.76
C ASN A 45 11.02 -13.43 0.19
N ARG A 46 9.83 -13.16 -0.35
CA ARG A 46 9.49 -11.88 -0.98
C ARG A 46 8.16 -11.37 -0.46
N VAL A 47 8.08 -10.06 -0.26
CA VAL A 47 6.87 -9.39 0.22
C VAL A 47 6.42 -8.34 -0.80
N ILE A 48 5.15 -8.37 -1.17
CA ILE A 48 4.50 -7.34 -1.97
C ILE A 48 3.45 -6.65 -1.10
N HIS A 49 3.79 -5.45 -0.61
CA HIS A 49 2.95 -4.68 0.28
C HIS A 49 2.12 -3.64 -0.49
N LEU A 50 0.90 -4.03 -0.87
CA LEU A 50 -0.06 -3.16 -1.55
C LEU A 50 -1.18 -2.67 -0.62
N ALA A 51 -1.24 -3.18 0.60
CA ALA A 51 -2.27 -2.85 1.55
C ALA A 51 -2.05 -1.46 2.16
N ALA A 52 -3.08 -0.63 2.12
CA ALA A 52 -3.10 0.70 2.69
C ALA A 52 -4.53 1.24 2.70
N GLN A 53 -4.80 2.28 3.50
CA GLN A 53 -5.94 3.14 3.25
C GLN A 53 -5.57 4.12 2.12
N ALA A 54 -6.30 4.05 1.03
CA ALA A 54 -6.11 4.92 -0.14
C ALA A 54 -7.23 5.96 -0.24
N GLY A 55 -7.01 7.01 -1.06
CA GLY A 55 -7.98 8.07 -1.31
C GLY A 55 -7.59 9.39 -0.67
N VAL A 56 -7.31 10.40 -1.51
CA VAL A 56 -6.90 11.74 -1.03
C VAL A 56 -8.03 12.42 -0.25
N ARG A 57 -9.26 12.39 -0.77
CA ARG A 57 -10.40 13.07 -0.12
C ARG A 57 -10.75 12.44 1.22
N TYR A 58 -10.82 11.12 1.27
CA TYR A 58 -11.12 10.39 2.50
C TYR A 58 -10.09 10.65 3.61
N SER A 59 -8.83 10.98 3.27
CA SER A 59 -7.80 11.33 4.26
C SER A 59 -8.05 12.65 4.99
N ILE A 60 -8.93 13.51 4.47
CA ILE A 60 -9.32 14.77 5.11
C ILE A 60 -10.34 14.51 6.22
N GLU A 61 -11.27 13.58 5.97
CA GLU A 61 -12.38 13.27 6.88
C GLU A 61 -12.00 12.24 7.95
N HIS A 62 -11.07 11.31 7.62
CA HIS A 62 -10.65 10.19 8.47
C HIS A 62 -9.13 10.08 8.57
N PRO A 63 -8.42 11.10 9.07
CA PRO A 63 -6.94 11.12 9.07
C PRO A 63 -6.30 10.01 9.90
N GLU A 64 -6.92 9.62 11.02
CA GLU A 64 -6.42 8.59 11.93
C GLU A 64 -6.26 7.23 11.25
N VAL A 65 -7.16 6.86 10.33
CA VAL A 65 -7.10 5.58 9.62
C VAL A 65 -5.85 5.51 8.74
N TYR A 66 -5.40 6.65 8.19
CA TYR A 66 -4.19 6.71 7.37
C TYR A 66 -2.92 6.55 8.21
N ILE A 67 -2.88 7.10 9.41
CA ILE A 67 -1.77 6.91 10.33
C ILE A 67 -1.69 5.43 10.74
N GLN A 68 -2.79 4.84 11.16
CA GLN A 68 -2.80 3.45 11.61
C GLN A 68 -2.48 2.48 10.47
N SER A 69 -3.20 2.54 9.36
CA SER A 69 -3.01 1.57 8.27
C SER A 69 -1.72 1.80 7.49
N ASN A 70 -1.36 3.06 7.19
CA ASN A 70 -0.27 3.34 6.27
C ASN A 70 1.09 3.46 6.98
N ILE A 71 1.14 4.10 8.16
CA ILE A 71 2.39 4.27 8.90
C ILE A 71 2.63 3.07 9.81
N VAL A 72 1.73 2.84 10.78
CA VAL A 72 1.90 1.75 11.75
C VAL A 72 1.87 0.39 11.04
N GLY A 73 0.92 0.19 10.12
CA GLY A 73 0.84 -1.04 9.33
C GLY A 73 2.09 -1.30 8.49
N THR A 74 2.63 -0.29 7.81
CA THR A 74 3.87 -0.44 7.04
C THR A 74 5.07 -0.70 7.94
N PHE A 75 5.15 -0.04 9.10
CA PHE A 75 6.19 -0.32 10.10
C PHE A 75 6.17 -1.79 10.53
N ASN A 76 5.01 -2.36 10.82
CA ASN A 76 4.90 -3.77 11.18
C ASN A 76 5.35 -4.71 10.04
N ILE A 77 5.05 -4.38 8.78
CA ILE A 77 5.55 -5.13 7.62
C ILE A 77 7.08 -5.04 7.51
N LEU A 78 7.66 -3.86 7.71
CA LEU A 78 9.12 -3.66 7.69
C LEU A 78 9.82 -4.46 8.79
N GLU A 79 9.28 -4.46 10.02
CA GLU A 79 9.79 -5.29 11.12
C GLU A 79 9.65 -6.79 10.82
N GLY A 80 8.51 -7.20 10.25
CA GLY A 80 8.33 -8.56 9.77
C GLY A 80 9.40 -8.97 8.74
N CYS A 81 9.68 -8.11 7.76
CA CYS A 81 10.73 -8.34 6.77
C CYS A 81 12.12 -8.45 7.41
N ARG A 82 12.44 -7.54 8.33
CA ARG A 82 13.73 -7.50 9.03
C ARG A 82 13.98 -8.78 9.81
N HIS A 83 13.03 -9.20 10.63
CA HIS A 83 13.20 -10.34 11.52
C HIS A 83 13.13 -11.70 10.82
N ASN A 84 12.56 -11.76 9.63
CA ASN A 84 12.43 -13.01 8.85
C ASN A 84 13.36 -13.05 7.61
N LYS A 85 14.34 -12.15 7.51
CA LYS A 85 15.36 -12.11 6.45
C LYS A 85 14.75 -12.13 5.04
N VAL A 86 13.70 -11.33 4.83
CA VAL A 86 13.06 -11.19 3.53
C VAL A 86 14.07 -10.70 2.48
N GLU A 87 14.12 -11.37 1.34
CA GLU A 87 15.07 -11.07 0.26
C GLU A 87 14.72 -9.79 -0.52
N HIS A 88 13.43 -9.43 -0.58
CA HIS A 88 12.98 -8.24 -1.29
C HIS A 88 11.59 -7.81 -0.83
N LEU A 89 11.43 -6.52 -0.55
CA LEU A 89 10.16 -5.87 -0.29
C LEU A 89 9.79 -4.95 -1.46
N VAL A 90 8.67 -5.24 -2.14
CA VAL A 90 8.05 -4.32 -3.09
C VAL A 90 6.85 -3.66 -2.41
N TYR A 91 6.72 -2.34 -2.47
CA TYR A 91 5.61 -1.65 -1.82
C TYR A 91 4.97 -0.58 -2.70
N ALA A 92 3.67 -0.38 -2.50
CA ALA A 92 2.95 0.68 -3.20
C ALA A 92 3.23 2.03 -2.56
N SER A 93 3.75 2.98 -3.35
CA SER A 93 3.67 4.42 -3.12
C SER A 93 2.57 5.02 -4.00
N THR A 94 2.65 6.30 -4.33
CA THR A 94 1.60 7.03 -5.05
C THR A 94 2.17 8.18 -5.85
N SER A 95 1.53 8.52 -6.96
CA SER A 95 1.80 9.79 -7.68
C SER A 95 1.47 11.03 -6.84
N SER A 96 0.64 10.91 -5.79
CA SER A 96 0.39 12.01 -4.84
C SER A 96 1.65 12.45 -4.09
N ALA A 97 2.73 11.65 -4.11
CA ALA A 97 4.04 12.01 -3.58
C ALA A 97 4.65 13.22 -4.30
N TYR A 98 4.36 13.39 -5.59
CA TYR A 98 4.89 14.52 -6.37
C TYR A 98 4.31 15.88 -5.95
N GLY A 99 3.18 15.90 -5.23
CA GLY A 99 2.63 17.11 -4.61
C GLY A 99 2.43 18.26 -5.60
N LEU A 100 3.09 19.39 -5.32
CA LEU A 100 3.02 20.63 -6.12
C LEU A 100 4.00 20.70 -7.30
N ASN A 101 4.66 19.60 -7.66
CA ASN A 101 5.52 19.61 -8.85
C ASN A 101 4.71 19.94 -10.11
N THR A 102 5.24 20.86 -10.93
CA THR A 102 4.57 21.37 -12.14
C THR A 102 5.25 20.92 -13.42
N LYS A 103 6.46 20.32 -13.33
CA LYS A 103 7.21 19.84 -14.49
C LYS A 103 6.71 18.45 -14.90
N TYR A 104 6.35 18.29 -16.15
CA TYR A 104 5.92 17.02 -16.75
C TYR A 104 6.88 16.58 -17.88
N PRO A 105 7.11 15.27 -18.04
CA PRO A 105 6.67 14.17 -17.17
C PRO A 105 7.37 14.20 -15.80
N PHE A 106 6.72 13.70 -14.75
CA PHE A 106 7.36 13.55 -13.45
C PHE A 106 8.54 12.58 -13.51
N SER A 107 9.60 12.92 -12.77
CA SER A 107 10.78 12.07 -12.61
C SER A 107 10.82 11.46 -11.21
N VAL A 108 11.38 10.27 -11.08
CA VAL A 108 11.63 9.64 -9.77
C VAL A 108 12.63 10.45 -8.92
N HIS A 109 13.38 11.34 -9.55
CA HIS A 109 14.34 12.24 -8.90
C HIS A 109 13.75 13.60 -8.51
N ASP A 110 12.47 13.86 -8.84
CA ASP A 110 11.82 15.09 -8.41
C ASP A 110 11.67 15.14 -6.90
N ASN A 111 11.76 16.35 -6.35
CA ASN A 111 11.56 16.56 -4.93
C ASN A 111 10.11 16.24 -4.54
N VAL A 112 9.94 15.43 -3.52
CA VAL A 112 8.63 14.99 -3.00
C VAL A 112 8.37 15.49 -1.57
N SER A 113 9.07 16.51 -1.12
CA SER A 113 8.97 17.04 0.26
C SER A 113 7.69 17.84 0.54
N HIS A 114 6.87 18.12 -0.46
CA HIS A 114 5.70 18.98 -0.33
C HIS A 114 4.40 18.29 -0.78
N PRO A 115 3.99 17.20 -0.09
CA PRO A 115 2.71 16.56 -0.37
C PRO A 115 1.56 17.49 0.00
N VAL A 116 0.49 17.46 -0.78
CA VAL A 116 -0.70 18.31 -0.59
C VAL A 116 -1.86 17.57 0.08
N SER A 117 -1.63 16.37 0.57
CA SER A 117 -2.62 15.58 1.30
C SER A 117 -1.97 14.71 2.36
N LEU A 118 -2.72 14.39 3.43
CA LEU A 118 -2.24 13.44 4.44
C LEU A 118 -1.97 12.07 3.83
N TYR A 119 -2.80 11.61 2.89
CA TYR A 119 -2.52 10.39 2.14
C TYR A 119 -1.14 10.42 1.46
N GLY A 120 -0.84 11.49 0.71
CA GLY A 120 0.48 11.68 0.10
C GLY A 120 1.61 11.68 1.14
N ALA A 121 1.42 12.39 2.25
CA ALA A 121 2.39 12.46 3.34
C ALA A 121 2.65 11.07 3.95
N THR A 122 1.62 10.28 4.24
CA THR A 122 1.80 8.92 4.77
C THR A 122 2.54 8.01 3.79
N LYS A 123 2.31 8.14 2.48
CA LYS A 123 3.00 7.33 1.47
C LYS A 123 4.47 7.74 1.30
N ILE A 124 4.80 9.03 1.38
CA ILE A 124 6.19 9.50 1.42
C ILE A 124 6.89 8.99 2.69
N SER A 125 6.23 9.06 3.84
CA SER A 125 6.77 8.48 5.08
C SER A 125 7.09 6.99 4.92
N THR A 126 6.25 6.25 4.20
CA THR A 126 6.52 4.84 3.84
C THR A 126 7.82 4.70 3.03
N GLU A 127 8.04 5.57 2.03
CA GLU A 127 9.28 5.57 1.23
C GLU A 127 10.51 5.83 2.10
N LEU A 128 10.44 6.82 3.01
CA LEU A 128 11.53 7.16 3.92
C LEU A 128 11.84 6.04 4.92
N MET A 129 10.82 5.42 5.49
CA MET A 129 10.98 4.26 6.36
C MET A 129 11.63 3.09 5.61
N ALA A 130 11.13 2.75 4.42
CA ALA A 130 11.69 1.66 3.61
C ALA A 130 13.15 1.91 3.24
N HIS A 131 13.50 3.15 2.88
CA HIS A 131 14.89 3.55 2.62
C HIS A 131 15.78 3.35 3.85
N SER A 132 15.33 3.80 5.02
CA SER A 132 16.07 3.63 6.28
C SER A 132 16.30 2.16 6.62
N TYR A 133 15.27 1.32 6.45
CA TYR A 133 15.37 -0.12 6.68
C TYR A 133 16.29 -0.82 5.67
N SER A 134 16.25 -0.39 4.41
CA SER A 134 17.19 -0.88 3.40
C SER A 134 18.64 -0.56 3.78
N HIS A 135 18.90 0.66 4.21
CA HIS A 135 20.25 1.09 4.62
C HIS A 135 20.73 0.38 5.89
N LEU A 136 19.90 0.35 6.93
CA LEU A 136 20.30 -0.16 8.26
C LEU A 136 20.38 -1.70 8.32
N TYR A 137 19.50 -2.37 7.60
CA TYR A 137 19.32 -3.82 7.72
C TYR A 137 19.60 -4.59 6.43
N GLY A 138 20.00 -3.90 5.36
CA GLY A 138 20.33 -4.52 4.08
C GLY A 138 19.15 -5.17 3.36
N ILE A 139 17.91 -4.75 3.64
CA ILE A 139 16.71 -5.29 3.00
C ILE A 139 16.51 -4.59 1.66
N PRO A 140 16.63 -5.26 0.50
CA PRO A 140 16.31 -4.65 -0.78
C PRO A 140 14.85 -4.23 -0.83
N THR A 141 14.60 -2.95 -1.19
CA THR A 141 13.24 -2.41 -1.29
C THR A 141 13.00 -1.75 -2.65
N THR A 142 11.78 -1.86 -3.16
CA THR A 142 11.33 -1.16 -4.37
C THR A 142 9.99 -0.50 -4.12
N GLY A 143 9.96 0.83 -4.13
CA GLY A 143 8.74 1.64 -4.02
C GLY A 143 8.16 1.95 -5.41
N LEU A 144 6.87 1.74 -5.60
CA LEU A 144 6.16 1.99 -6.85
C LEU A 144 5.19 3.16 -6.69
N ARG A 145 5.49 4.31 -7.31
CA ARG A 145 4.63 5.50 -7.31
C ARG A 145 3.52 5.36 -8.35
N PHE A 146 2.49 4.59 -8.00
CA PHE A 146 1.36 4.37 -8.89
C PHE A 146 0.60 5.66 -9.20
N PHE A 147 0.29 5.86 -10.47
CA PHE A 147 -0.75 6.78 -10.94
C PHE A 147 -2.12 6.12 -10.84
N THR A 148 -3.13 6.67 -11.53
CA THR A 148 -4.46 6.06 -11.54
C THR A 148 -4.43 4.69 -12.21
N VAL A 149 -4.58 3.65 -11.41
CA VAL A 149 -4.65 2.26 -11.90
C VAL A 149 -6.08 1.96 -12.35
N TYR A 150 -6.24 1.40 -13.53
CA TYR A 150 -7.52 1.01 -14.11
C TYR A 150 -7.42 -0.38 -14.75
N GLY A 151 -8.56 -1.02 -14.98
CA GLY A 151 -8.64 -2.34 -15.60
C GLY A 151 -9.75 -3.20 -14.99
N PRO A 152 -9.88 -4.44 -15.44
CA PRO A 152 -10.86 -5.39 -14.89
C PRO A 152 -10.69 -5.51 -13.37
N TRP A 153 -11.81 -5.61 -12.66
CA TRP A 153 -11.84 -5.70 -11.21
C TRP A 153 -11.27 -4.46 -10.47
N GLY A 154 -11.12 -3.32 -11.15
CA GLY A 154 -10.66 -2.07 -10.58
C GLY A 154 -11.58 -1.55 -9.46
N ARG A 155 -11.09 -0.56 -8.71
CA ARG A 155 -11.84 0.08 -7.63
C ARG A 155 -12.96 0.96 -8.21
N PRO A 156 -14.21 0.88 -7.69
CA PRO A 156 -15.35 1.60 -8.24
C PRO A 156 -15.33 3.11 -7.97
N ASP A 157 -14.53 3.57 -7.01
CA ASP A 157 -14.33 4.98 -6.67
C ASP A 157 -13.28 5.70 -7.55
N MET A 158 -12.73 5.02 -8.54
CA MET A 158 -11.81 5.63 -9.51
C MET A 158 -12.57 6.33 -10.64
N ALA A 159 -12.00 7.42 -11.17
CA ALA A 159 -12.62 8.30 -12.15
C ALA A 159 -13.21 7.56 -13.36
N MET A 160 -12.48 6.58 -13.92
CA MET A 160 -12.94 5.77 -15.04
C MET A 160 -14.28 5.08 -14.75
N PHE A 161 -14.39 4.41 -13.60
CA PHE A 161 -15.63 3.70 -13.20
C PHE A 161 -16.77 4.68 -12.90
N ILE A 162 -16.46 5.83 -12.28
CA ILE A 162 -17.45 6.86 -11.99
C ILE A 162 -18.01 7.44 -13.29
N PHE A 163 -17.19 7.71 -14.28
CA PHE A 163 -17.60 8.27 -15.56
C PHE A 163 -18.46 7.27 -16.35
N VAL A 164 -17.98 6.04 -16.51
CA VAL A 164 -18.72 4.99 -17.23
C VAL A 164 -20.08 4.69 -16.57
N LYS A 165 -20.19 4.77 -15.25
CA LYS A 165 -21.46 4.56 -14.54
C LYS A 165 -22.46 5.72 -14.74
N LYS A 166 -21.99 6.90 -15.12
CA LYS A 166 -22.84 8.10 -15.33
C LYS A 166 -23.30 8.29 -16.76
N ILE A 167 -22.80 7.51 -17.71
CA ILE A 167 -23.23 7.44 -19.10
C ILE A 167 -24.40 6.44 -19.22
#